data_17da0b0588174b9e1b5d377d8d11e1ee
#
_entry.id   17da0b0588174b9e1b5d377d8d11e1ee
#
_cell.length_a   1.000
_cell.length_b   1.000
_cell.length_c   1.000
_cell.angle_alpha   90.00
_cell.angle_beta   90.00
_cell.angle_gamma   90.00
#
_symmetry.space_group_name_H-M   'P 1'
#
loop_
_entity.id
_entity.type
_entity.pdbx_description
1 polymer ?
#
loop_
_entity_poly.entity_id
_entity_poly.type
_entity_poly.pdbx_seq_one_letter_code
_entity_poly.pdbx_strand_id
1 'polypeptide(L)'
;TSKDNYVIPLAMANKVVTKKILDKAGFPVPAGAEFANKDDALRYYGQIANSAIVVKPKSTNFGLGISIFQESTSLSGYEKALDIAFSEDSHVLVEEFVAGTEYRFFILDGKCEAVVLRVAANVVGDGSSSIRELVEKKNQDPLRGRDHRSPLEIINLGDIELLMLEQQGYTPDTVLPKGSQTFLRGNSNISTGGDSIDMTDQMGESYKQLAADMATAMGAWACGVDLIIPDYTKPASKELPNCTCIEL
;
A
#
# COMPACT_ATOMS: atom_id res chain seq x y z
N THR A 1 11.49 8.30 -25.92
CA THR A 1 10.84 9.60 -25.63
C THR A 1 9.54 9.31 -24.92
N SER A 2 9.40 9.79 -23.68
CA SER A 2 8.13 9.67 -22.92
C SER A 2 7.04 10.46 -23.68
N LYS A 3 5.87 9.86 -23.87
CA LYS A 3 4.67 10.54 -24.36
C LYS A 3 4.02 11.37 -23.27
N ASP A 4 4.42 11.18 -21.99
CA ASP A 4 3.93 11.96 -20.87
C ASP A 4 4.45 13.39 -20.94
N ASN A 5 3.56 14.33 -20.66
CA ASN A 5 3.90 15.70 -20.38
C ASN A 5 4.62 15.77 -19.02
N TYR A 6 5.62 16.65 -18.87
CA TYR A 6 6.37 16.83 -17.62
C TYR A 6 5.48 17.17 -16.40
N VAL A 7 4.33 17.80 -16.61
CA VAL A 7 3.37 18.17 -15.55
C VAL A 7 2.68 16.94 -14.94
N ILE A 8 2.46 15.88 -15.74
CA ILE A 8 1.73 14.68 -15.29
C ILE A 8 2.47 13.92 -14.17
N PRO A 9 3.76 13.56 -14.32
CA PRO A 9 4.52 12.94 -13.24
C PRO A 9 4.57 13.79 -11.96
N LEU A 10 4.64 15.13 -12.09
CA LEU A 10 4.60 16.04 -10.93
C LEU A 10 3.23 16.04 -10.24
N ALA A 11 2.14 15.99 -11.01
CA ALA A 11 0.79 15.89 -10.46
C ALA A 11 0.59 14.56 -9.75
N MET A 12 1.07 13.45 -10.33
CA MET A 12 0.97 12.10 -9.77
C MET A 12 1.83 11.94 -8.51
N ALA A 13 2.99 12.58 -8.43
CA ALA A 13 3.83 12.60 -7.23
C ALA A 13 3.14 13.29 -6.02
N ASN A 14 2.11 14.10 -6.27
CA ASN A 14 1.33 14.76 -5.23
C ASN A 14 0.02 14.03 -4.98
N LYS A 15 -0.03 13.20 -3.94
CA LYS A 15 -1.19 12.38 -3.57
C LYS A 15 -2.51 13.17 -3.47
N VAL A 16 -2.45 14.42 -3.02
CA VAL A 16 -3.65 15.29 -2.89
C VAL A 16 -4.17 15.74 -4.26
N VAL A 17 -3.25 16.14 -5.15
CA VAL A 17 -3.61 16.56 -6.52
C VAL A 17 -4.21 15.39 -7.29
N THR A 18 -3.56 14.22 -7.23
CA THR A 18 -4.04 12.99 -7.85
C THR A 18 -5.47 12.66 -7.40
N LYS A 19 -5.70 12.64 -6.09
CA LYS A 19 -7.03 12.35 -5.54
C LYS A 19 -8.09 13.37 -5.97
N LYS A 20 -7.77 14.66 -5.96
CA LYS A 20 -8.69 15.70 -6.41
C LYS A 20 -9.07 15.56 -7.90
N ILE A 21 -8.13 15.14 -8.76
CA ILE A 21 -8.40 14.92 -10.17
C ILE A 21 -9.31 13.69 -10.34
N LEU A 22 -8.98 12.59 -9.67
CA LEU A 22 -9.76 11.36 -9.73
C LEU A 22 -11.17 11.53 -9.17
N ASP A 23 -11.32 12.19 -8.01
CA ASP A 23 -12.61 12.49 -7.39
C ASP A 23 -13.51 13.33 -8.34
N LYS A 24 -12.95 14.41 -8.91
CA LYS A 24 -13.67 15.21 -9.91
C LYS A 24 -14.04 14.41 -11.18
N ALA A 25 -13.25 13.42 -11.54
CA ALA A 25 -13.56 12.51 -12.65
C ALA A 25 -14.57 11.41 -12.24
N GLY A 26 -15.01 11.38 -10.98
CA GLY A 26 -15.99 10.44 -10.44
C GLY A 26 -15.42 9.07 -10.08
N PHE A 27 -14.11 8.97 -9.82
CA PHE A 27 -13.48 7.75 -9.33
C PHE A 27 -13.40 7.73 -7.81
N PRO A 28 -13.53 6.55 -7.16
CA PRO A 28 -13.47 6.43 -5.72
C PRO A 28 -12.04 6.61 -5.22
N VAL A 29 -11.88 7.53 -4.29
CA VAL A 29 -10.63 7.79 -3.56
C VAL A 29 -10.94 7.89 -2.06
N PRO A 30 -10.00 7.58 -1.16
CA PRO A 30 -10.24 7.71 0.28
C PRO A 30 -10.60 9.16 0.65
N ALA A 31 -11.67 9.32 1.43
CA ALA A 31 -12.00 10.60 2.02
C ALA A 31 -10.98 10.97 3.09
N GLY A 32 -10.71 12.26 3.26
CA GLY A 32 -9.75 12.72 4.28
C GLY A 32 -9.36 14.18 4.15
N ALA A 33 -8.41 14.58 4.97
CA ALA A 33 -7.93 15.95 5.07
C ALA A 33 -6.40 16.03 5.08
N GLU A 34 -5.87 17.15 4.60
CA GLU A 34 -4.45 17.51 4.62
C GLU A 34 -4.19 18.54 5.71
N PHE A 35 -3.11 18.38 6.45
CA PHE A 35 -2.69 19.26 7.52
C PHE A 35 -1.23 19.67 7.35
N ALA A 36 -0.96 20.97 7.47
CA ALA A 36 0.37 21.57 7.44
C ALA A 36 0.96 21.80 8.85
N ASN A 37 0.17 21.56 9.90
CA ASN A 37 0.62 21.63 11.28
C ASN A 37 -0.14 20.64 12.17
N LYS A 38 0.51 20.23 13.26
CA LYS A 38 0.02 19.21 14.18
C LYS A 38 -1.24 19.66 14.95
N ASP A 39 -1.33 20.94 15.32
CA ASP A 39 -2.45 21.44 16.14
C ASP A 39 -3.78 21.38 15.38
N ASP A 40 -3.77 21.70 14.08
CA ASP A 40 -4.95 21.58 13.22
C ASP A 40 -5.34 20.11 13.03
N ALA A 41 -4.36 19.23 12.84
CA ALA A 41 -4.60 17.80 12.75
C ALA A 41 -5.19 17.23 14.04
N LEU A 42 -4.68 17.65 15.22
CA LEU A 42 -5.23 17.23 16.51
C LEU A 42 -6.68 17.69 16.72
N ARG A 43 -7.04 18.89 16.27
CA ARG A 43 -8.45 19.37 16.33
C ARG A 43 -9.40 18.54 15.46
N TYR A 44 -8.88 17.94 14.39
CA TYR A 44 -9.66 17.05 13.51
C TYR A 44 -10.04 15.72 14.19
N TYR A 45 -9.35 15.34 15.28
CA TYR A 45 -9.62 14.07 16.00
C TYR A 45 -11.09 13.89 16.37
N GLY A 46 -11.79 14.96 16.76
CA GLY A 46 -13.21 14.91 17.12
C GLY A 46 -14.13 14.39 15.98
N GLN A 47 -13.70 14.51 14.74
CA GLN A 47 -14.45 14.01 13.57
C GLN A 47 -14.16 12.54 13.24
N ILE A 48 -13.01 12.02 13.68
CA ILE A 48 -12.50 10.70 13.29
C ILE A 48 -12.34 9.72 14.48
N ALA A 49 -12.66 10.14 15.71
CA ALA A 49 -12.41 9.37 16.93
C ALA A 49 -13.00 7.94 16.92
N ASN A 50 -14.09 7.72 16.18
CA ASN A 50 -14.77 6.43 16.06
C ASN A 50 -14.57 5.77 14.69
N SER A 51 -13.60 6.23 13.91
CA SER A 51 -13.37 5.76 12.54
C SER A 51 -12.05 5.01 12.43
N ALA A 52 -12.02 4.05 11.52
CA ALA A 52 -10.79 3.46 11.03
C ALA A 52 -10.08 4.47 10.12
N ILE A 53 -8.81 4.73 10.34
CA ILE A 53 -8.07 5.81 9.64
C ILE A 53 -6.65 5.39 9.25
N VAL A 54 -6.10 6.13 8.28
CA VAL A 54 -4.70 6.10 7.90
C VAL A 54 -4.12 7.49 8.09
N VAL A 55 -3.02 7.59 8.84
CA VAL A 55 -2.20 8.81 8.99
C VAL A 55 -0.92 8.61 8.20
N LYS A 56 -0.61 9.50 7.27
CA LYS A 56 0.55 9.34 6.40
C LYS A 56 1.16 10.67 5.96
N PRO A 57 2.47 10.73 5.72
CA PRO A 57 3.11 11.86 5.06
C PRO A 57 2.56 12.06 3.64
N LYS A 58 2.54 13.29 3.16
CA LYS A 58 2.02 13.64 1.84
C LYS A 58 2.92 13.17 0.70
N SER A 59 4.24 13.33 0.85
CA SER A 59 5.20 13.22 -0.26
C SER A 59 6.20 12.07 -0.11
N THR A 60 6.10 11.26 0.96
CA THR A 60 7.03 10.13 1.16
C THR A 60 6.63 8.91 0.33
N ASN A 61 7.66 8.13 -0.03
CA ASN A 61 7.52 6.86 -0.71
C ASN A 61 7.88 5.71 0.26
N PHE A 62 7.69 4.46 -0.19
CA PHE A 62 8.09 3.24 0.52
C PHE A 62 7.40 2.97 1.87
N GLY A 63 6.26 3.62 2.13
CA GLY A 63 5.50 3.40 3.37
C GLY A 63 6.12 4.02 4.62
N LEU A 64 7.07 4.95 4.47
CA LEU A 64 7.66 5.67 5.59
C LEU A 64 6.63 6.60 6.24
N GLY A 65 6.57 6.58 7.59
CA GLY A 65 5.71 7.45 8.36
C GLY A 65 4.21 7.12 8.31
N ILE A 66 3.80 5.98 7.74
CA ILE A 66 2.40 5.58 7.65
C ILE A 66 1.98 4.82 8.91
N SER A 67 0.88 5.28 9.52
CA SER A 67 0.20 4.58 10.61
C SER A 67 -1.22 4.21 10.17
N ILE A 68 -1.60 2.95 10.37
CA ILE A 68 -2.91 2.40 9.96
C ILE A 68 -3.66 1.95 11.21
N PHE A 69 -4.88 2.46 11.37
CA PHE A 69 -5.81 2.06 12.41
C PHE A 69 -7.04 1.45 11.74
N GLN A 70 -7.15 0.12 11.81
CA GLN A 70 -8.28 -0.63 11.23
C GLN A 70 -9.56 -0.52 12.07
N GLU A 71 -9.42 0.01 13.27
CA GLU A 71 -10.49 0.36 14.19
C GLU A 71 -10.27 1.78 14.71
N SER A 72 -11.14 2.26 15.58
CA SER A 72 -10.95 3.55 16.25
C SER A 72 -9.65 3.56 17.06
N THR A 73 -8.98 4.70 17.09
CA THR A 73 -7.76 4.90 17.89
C THR A 73 -7.99 5.91 19.01
N SER A 74 -7.22 5.80 20.09
CA SER A 74 -7.22 6.81 21.14
C SER A 74 -6.56 8.12 20.66
N LEU A 75 -6.87 9.24 21.33
CA LEU A 75 -6.19 10.52 21.04
C LEU A 75 -4.67 10.38 21.15
N SER A 76 -4.16 9.66 22.16
CA SER A 76 -2.72 9.43 22.32
C SER A 76 -2.12 8.59 21.19
N GLY A 77 -2.86 7.58 20.69
CA GLY A 77 -2.44 6.79 19.51
C GLY A 77 -2.39 7.64 18.25
N TYR A 78 -3.42 8.47 18.04
CA TYR A 78 -3.49 9.39 16.92
C TYR A 78 -2.37 10.44 16.99
N GLU A 79 -2.11 11.02 18.17
CA GLU A 79 -1.03 11.99 18.37
C GLU A 79 0.35 11.40 18.03
N LYS A 80 0.65 10.17 18.47
CA LYS A 80 1.89 9.47 18.10
C LYS A 80 2.00 9.24 16.59
N ALA A 81 0.90 8.88 15.93
CA ALA A 81 0.88 8.72 14.48
C ALA A 81 1.16 10.03 13.75
N LEU A 82 0.63 11.16 14.24
CA LEU A 82 0.95 12.49 13.71
C LEU A 82 2.43 12.84 13.92
N ASP A 83 3.01 12.56 15.09
CA ASP A 83 4.44 12.79 15.35
C ASP A 83 5.32 12.03 14.37
N ILE A 84 5.01 10.76 14.14
CA ILE A 84 5.72 9.93 13.15
C ILE A 84 5.57 10.51 11.74
N ALA A 85 4.36 10.88 11.32
CA ALA A 85 4.14 11.38 9.97
C ALA A 85 4.75 12.77 9.75
N PHE A 86 4.66 13.69 10.73
CA PHE A 86 5.27 15.02 10.67
C PHE A 86 6.80 15.01 10.80
N SER A 87 7.41 13.92 11.34
CA SER A 87 8.86 13.77 11.29
C SER A 87 9.41 13.47 9.89
N GLU A 88 8.55 12.93 9.02
CA GLU A 88 8.91 12.55 7.65
C GLU A 88 8.54 13.62 6.61
N ASP A 89 7.49 14.41 6.85
CA ASP A 89 7.02 15.45 5.92
C ASP A 89 6.38 16.63 6.67
N SER A 90 6.50 17.82 6.11
CA SER A 90 5.84 19.02 6.61
C SER A 90 4.31 19.01 6.44
N HIS A 91 3.77 18.10 5.63
CA HIS A 91 2.34 17.92 5.39
C HIS A 91 1.91 16.48 5.61
N VAL A 92 0.82 16.31 6.35
CA VAL A 92 0.28 15.01 6.72
C VAL A 92 -1.15 14.86 6.20
N LEU A 93 -1.47 13.66 5.71
CA LEU A 93 -2.80 13.27 5.31
C LEU A 93 -3.40 12.37 6.40
N VAL A 94 -4.65 12.66 6.75
CA VAL A 94 -5.49 11.79 7.59
C VAL A 94 -6.68 11.37 6.74
N GLU A 95 -6.78 10.07 6.47
CA GLU A 95 -7.75 9.51 5.53
C GLU A 95 -8.52 8.36 6.17
N GLU A 96 -9.71 8.06 5.64
CA GLU A 96 -10.42 6.84 5.99
C GLU A 96 -9.58 5.60 5.63
N PHE A 97 -9.62 4.61 6.50
CA PHE A 97 -9.07 3.29 6.19
C PHE A 97 -10.03 2.56 5.24
N VAL A 98 -9.51 2.08 4.13
CA VAL A 98 -10.24 1.27 3.16
C VAL A 98 -9.87 -0.19 3.37
N ALA A 99 -10.86 -1.02 3.71
CA ALA A 99 -10.65 -2.45 3.89
C ALA A 99 -10.61 -3.16 2.53
N GLY A 100 -9.68 -4.10 2.38
CA GLY A 100 -9.53 -4.88 1.15
C GLY A 100 -8.09 -5.28 0.90
N THR A 101 -7.85 -5.81 -0.28
CA THR A 101 -6.53 -6.25 -0.75
C THR A 101 -5.99 -5.25 -1.77
N GLU A 102 -4.71 -4.90 -1.65
CA GLU A 102 -4.04 -3.99 -2.56
C GLU A 102 -3.57 -4.70 -3.82
N TYR A 103 -3.98 -4.17 -4.98
CA TYR A 103 -3.53 -4.61 -6.29
C TYR A 103 -2.93 -3.43 -7.04
N ARG A 104 -1.78 -3.64 -7.68
CA ARG A 104 -1.18 -2.68 -8.61
C ARG A 104 -1.48 -3.07 -10.04
N PHE A 105 -2.07 -2.15 -10.79
CA PHE A 105 -2.36 -2.25 -12.21
C PHE A 105 -1.30 -1.46 -12.98
N PHE A 106 -0.58 -2.09 -13.87
CA PHE A 106 0.35 -1.41 -14.76
C PHE A 106 -0.38 -1.01 -16.03
N ILE A 107 -0.49 0.29 -16.23
CA ILE A 107 -1.17 0.87 -17.37
C ILE A 107 -0.14 1.42 -18.36
N LEU A 108 -0.32 1.09 -19.64
CA LEU A 108 0.48 1.57 -20.75
C LEU A 108 -0.43 1.90 -21.94
N ASP A 109 -0.34 3.11 -22.45
CA ASP A 109 -1.11 3.61 -23.62
C ASP A 109 -2.63 3.36 -23.49
N GLY A 110 -3.18 3.62 -22.30
CA GLY A 110 -4.61 3.45 -21.99
C GLY A 110 -5.08 2.00 -21.84
N LYS A 111 -4.14 1.05 -21.69
CA LYS A 111 -4.45 -0.38 -21.47
C LYS A 111 -3.77 -0.91 -20.22
N CYS A 112 -4.44 -1.81 -19.52
CA CYS A 112 -3.84 -2.55 -18.44
C CYS A 112 -3.06 -3.72 -19.00
N GLU A 113 -1.74 -3.69 -18.84
CA GLU A 113 -0.82 -4.72 -19.34
C GLU A 113 -0.49 -5.79 -18.30
N ALA A 114 -0.58 -5.45 -17.00
CA ALA A 114 -0.34 -6.39 -15.93
C ALA A 114 -1.07 -5.97 -14.65
N VAL A 115 -1.41 -6.96 -13.83
CA VAL A 115 -1.95 -6.77 -12.48
C VAL A 115 -1.17 -7.62 -11.50
N VAL A 116 -0.69 -7.02 -10.42
CA VAL A 116 0.02 -7.73 -9.36
C VAL A 116 -0.66 -7.53 -8.01
N LEU A 117 -0.81 -8.63 -7.28
CA LEU A 117 -1.12 -8.62 -5.87
C LEU A 117 0.18 -8.37 -5.10
N ARG A 118 0.20 -7.32 -4.29
CA ARG A 118 1.31 -7.01 -3.38
C ARG A 118 1.05 -7.62 -2.02
N VAL A 119 1.99 -8.42 -1.56
CA VAL A 119 1.92 -9.05 -0.24
C VAL A 119 3.12 -8.59 0.59
N ALA A 120 2.87 -8.14 1.80
CA ALA A 120 3.95 -7.75 2.71
C ALA A 120 4.93 -8.91 2.94
N ALA A 121 6.19 -8.59 3.27
CA ALA A 121 7.19 -9.58 3.61
C ALA A 121 6.64 -10.57 4.66
N ASN A 122 6.67 -11.85 4.35
CA ASN A 122 6.05 -12.91 5.14
C ASN A 122 6.79 -14.23 5.00
N VAL A 123 6.53 -15.15 5.91
CA VAL A 123 6.88 -16.58 5.77
C VAL A 123 5.69 -17.46 6.14
N VAL A 124 5.68 -18.67 5.59
CA VAL A 124 4.68 -19.69 5.89
C VAL A 124 5.36 -20.86 6.58
N GLY A 125 4.87 -21.24 7.76
CA GLY A 125 5.37 -22.34 8.55
C GLY A 125 5.29 -23.67 7.82
N ASP A 126 6.33 -24.47 7.95
CA ASP A 126 6.38 -25.86 7.47
C ASP A 126 6.21 -26.88 8.61
N GLY A 127 6.14 -26.39 9.85
CA GLY A 127 6.01 -27.19 11.07
C GLY A 127 7.35 -27.69 11.65
N SER A 128 8.48 -27.31 11.06
CA SER A 128 9.80 -27.79 11.45
C SER A 128 10.89 -26.73 11.47
N SER A 129 10.85 -25.78 10.52
CA SER A 129 11.86 -24.73 10.40
C SER A 129 11.48 -23.52 11.25
N SER A 130 12.48 -22.86 11.81
CA SER A 130 12.31 -21.55 12.46
C SER A 130 11.98 -20.46 11.43
N ILE A 131 11.42 -19.35 11.89
CA ILE A 131 11.15 -18.17 11.04
C ILE A 131 12.43 -17.73 10.32
N ARG A 132 13.58 -17.72 10.98
CA ARG A 132 14.89 -17.40 10.40
C ARG A 132 15.22 -18.31 9.21
N GLU A 133 15.12 -19.62 9.41
CA GLU A 133 15.38 -20.61 8.34
C GLU A 133 14.39 -20.48 7.19
N LEU A 134 13.12 -20.19 7.48
CA LEU A 134 12.10 -19.94 6.45
C LEU A 134 12.42 -18.68 5.63
N VAL A 135 12.90 -17.61 6.26
CA VAL A 135 13.37 -16.40 5.56
C VAL A 135 14.58 -16.71 4.68
N GLU A 136 15.58 -17.42 5.21
CA GLU A 136 16.77 -17.82 4.45
C GLU A 136 16.38 -18.66 3.22
N LYS A 137 15.49 -19.64 3.41
CA LYS A 137 14.97 -20.47 2.32
C LYS A 137 14.21 -19.64 1.28
N LYS A 138 13.34 -18.70 1.73
CA LYS A 138 12.60 -17.83 0.83
C LYS A 138 13.51 -16.88 0.05
N ASN A 139 14.61 -16.44 0.66
CA ASN A 139 15.64 -15.60 0.02
C ASN A 139 16.49 -16.35 -1.03
N GLN A 140 16.39 -17.68 -1.10
CA GLN A 140 17.05 -18.48 -2.15
C GLN A 140 16.27 -18.47 -3.48
N ASP A 141 15.06 -17.89 -3.50
CA ASP A 141 14.31 -17.70 -4.73
C ASP A 141 15.15 -16.87 -5.72
N PRO A 142 15.40 -17.36 -6.96
CA PRO A 142 16.20 -16.64 -7.95
C PRO A 142 15.60 -15.30 -8.37
N LEU A 143 14.32 -15.06 -8.11
CA LEU A 143 13.68 -13.76 -8.32
C LEU A 143 14.00 -12.75 -7.22
N ARG A 144 14.62 -13.17 -6.10
CA ARG A 144 15.03 -12.28 -5.01
C ARG A 144 16.50 -11.91 -5.10
N GLY A 145 16.79 -10.65 -4.83
CA GLY A 145 18.16 -10.13 -4.85
C GLY A 145 18.32 -8.87 -4.01
N ARG A 146 19.45 -8.21 -4.19
CA ARG A 146 19.78 -6.95 -3.50
C ARG A 146 19.91 -5.82 -4.51
N ASP A 147 19.75 -4.58 -3.99
CA ASP A 147 20.04 -3.35 -4.74
C ASP A 147 19.20 -3.21 -6.02
N HIS A 148 17.96 -3.69 -6.00
CA HIS A 148 17.01 -3.64 -7.13
C HIS A 148 17.54 -4.30 -8.42
N ARG A 149 18.42 -5.29 -8.29
CA ARG A 149 18.95 -6.05 -9.44
C ARG A 149 18.11 -7.27 -9.79
N SER A 150 17.14 -7.59 -8.96
CA SER A 150 16.18 -8.67 -9.13
C SER A 150 14.75 -8.11 -9.00
N PRO A 151 13.74 -8.80 -9.52
CA PRO A 151 12.35 -8.37 -9.42
C PRO A 151 11.85 -8.15 -7.99
N LEU A 152 12.34 -8.97 -7.04
CA LEU A 152 12.00 -8.90 -5.62
C LEU A 152 13.27 -8.65 -4.80
N GLU A 153 13.14 -7.85 -3.75
CA GLU A 153 14.20 -7.70 -2.75
C GLU A 153 14.20 -8.86 -1.76
N ILE A 154 15.37 -9.13 -1.18
CA ILE A 154 15.50 -10.09 -0.08
C ILE A 154 14.75 -9.60 1.15
N ILE A 155 14.27 -10.53 1.95
CA ILE A 155 13.74 -10.26 3.28
C ILE A 155 14.93 -10.14 4.25
N ASN A 156 15.02 -9.01 4.94
CA ASN A 156 15.97 -8.84 6.04
C ASN A 156 15.26 -9.13 7.38
N LEU A 157 15.99 -9.64 8.36
CA LEU A 157 15.54 -9.72 9.76
C LEU A 157 16.26 -8.62 10.55
N GLY A 158 15.92 -7.36 10.25
CA GLY A 158 16.39 -6.19 10.97
C GLY A 158 15.43 -5.79 12.11
N ASP A 159 15.69 -4.64 12.74
CA ASP A 159 14.96 -4.19 13.93
C ASP A 159 13.46 -4.07 13.69
N ILE A 160 13.02 -3.67 12.48
CA ILE A 160 11.60 -3.52 12.15
C ILE A 160 10.91 -4.88 12.05
N GLU A 161 11.55 -5.86 11.40
CA GLU A 161 11.02 -7.22 11.30
C GLU A 161 11.00 -7.92 12.66
N LEU A 162 12.03 -7.69 13.49
CA LEU A 162 12.07 -8.21 14.87
C LEU A 162 10.93 -7.63 15.71
N LEU A 163 10.71 -6.32 15.64
CA LEU A 163 9.58 -5.66 16.32
C LEU A 163 8.23 -6.19 15.84
N MET A 164 8.08 -6.41 14.53
CA MET A 164 6.86 -6.96 13.95
C MET A 164 6.59 -8.39 14.42
N LEU A 165 7.63 -9.21 14.57
CA LEU A 165 7.52 -10.55 15.16
C LEU A 165 7.14 -10.49 16.64
N GLU A 166 7.78 -9.62 17.41
CA GLU A 166 7.49 -9.44 18.85
C GLU A 166 6.02 -9.05 19.08
N GLN A 167 5.47 -8.13 18.27
CA GLN A 167 4.05 -7.74 18.33
C GLN A 167 3.08 -8.91 18.09
N GLN A 168 3.50 -9.91 17.33
CA GLN A 168 2.75 -11.14 17.06
C GLN A 168 3.05 -12.26 18.07
N GLY A 169 3.91 -12.00 19.08
CA GLY A 169 4.33 -12.99 20.08
C GLY A 169 5.36 -14.00 19.58
N TYR A 170 6.11 -13.67 18.53
CA TYR A 170 7.11 -14.54 17.91
C TYR A 170 8.52 -13.99 18.07
N THR A 171 9.49 -14.89 17.89
CA THR A 171 10.91 -14.58 17.75
C THR A 171 11.42 -15.17 16.44
N PRO A 172 12.60 -14.79 15.94
CA PRO A 172 13.18 -15.42 14.75
C PRO A 172 13.37 -16.94 14.86
N ASP A 173 13.51 -17.44 16.08
CA ASP A 173 13.75 -18.87 16.36
C ASP A 173 12.45 -19.65 16.61
N THR A 174 11.29 -18.97 16.52
CA THR A 174 9.97 -19.61 16.64
C THR A 174 9.72 -20.52 15.44
N VAL A 175 9.25 -21.75 15.71
CA VAL A 175 8.77 -22.69 14.70
C VAL A 175 7.25 -22.51 14.54
N LEU A 176 6.83 -22.08 13.35
CA LEU A 176 5.41 -21.87 13.06
C LEU A 176 4.72 -23.21 12.71
N PRO A 177 3.45 -23.38 13.10
CA PRO A 177 2.65 -24.52 12.62
C PRO A 177 2.61 -24.56 11.08
N LYS A 178 2.53 -25.75 10.54
CA LYS A 178 2.45 -25.94 9.07
C LYS A 178 1.24 -25.21 8.48
N GLY A 179 1.51 -24.38 7.48
CA GLY A 179 0.51 -23.55 6.79
C GLY A 179 0.15 -22.25 7.52
N SER A 180 0.67 -22.01 8.72
CA SER A 180 0.50 -20.74 9.42
C SER A 180 1.39 -19.66 8.80
N GLN A 181 0.81 -18.53 8.43
CA GLN A 181 1.54 -17.38 7.87
C GLN A 181 1.81 -16.35 8.95
N THR A 182 3.02 -15.79 8.95
CA THR A 182 3.35 -14.59 9.74
C THR A 182 3.96 -13.52 8.85
N PHE A 183 3.61 -12.26 9.14
CA PHE A 183 4.12 -11.11 8.41
C PHE A 183 5.33 -10.51 9.12
N LEU A 184 6.31 -10.07 8.35
CA LEU A 184 7.55 -9.47 8.80
C LEU A 184 7.55 -7.95 8.62
N ARG A 185 6.59 -7.43 7.87
CA ARG A 185 6.37 -6.01 7.60
C ARG A 185 4.88 -5.68 7.55
N GLY A 186 4.53 -4.45 7.90
CA GLY A 186 3.16 -3.94 7.78
C GLY A 186 2.84 -3.36 6.40
N ASN A 187 3.86 -3.07 5.57
CA ASN A 187 3.68 -2.58 4.20
C ASN A 187 3.95 -3.67 3.17
N SER A 188 3.31 -3.58 2.00
CA SER A 188 3.39 -4.55 0.91
C SER A 188 4.47 -4.23 -0.12
N ASN A 189 5.45 -3.36 0.22
CA ASN A 189 6.47 -2.93 -0.72
C ASN A 189 7.45 -4.06 -1.07
N ILE A 190 7.70 -4.24 -2.37
CA ILE A 190 8.69 -5.19 -2.89
C ILE A 190 10.09 -4.84 -2.39
N SER A 191 10.42 -3.54 -2.29
CA SER A 191 11.71 -3.04 -1.79
C SER A 191 12.02 -3.40 -0.34
N THR A 192 11.03 -3.86 0.43
CA THR A 192 11.18 -4.31 1.82
C THR A 192 11.00 -5.82 1.97
N GLY A 193 11.17 -6.58 0.89
CA GLY A 193 11.07 -8.03 0.88
C GLY A 193 9.64 -8.56 0.64
N GLY A 194 8.68 -7.71 0.26
CA GLY A 194 7.33 -8.14 -0.13
C GLY A 194 7.34 -9.07 -1.33
N ASP A 195 6.22 -9.77 -1.50
CA ASP A 195 5.96 -10.61 -2.67
C ASP A 195 5.14 -9.85 -3.70
N SER A 196 5.31 -10.23 -4.97
CA SER A 196 4.50 -9.79 -6.09
C SER A 196 3.94 -11.02 -6.78
N ILE A 197 2.63 -11.17 -6.74
CA ILE A 197 1.93 -12.31 -7.34
C ILE A 197 1.20 -11.81 -8.59
N ASP A 198 1.50 -12.42 -9.74
CA ASP A 198 0.81 -12.09 -10.99
C ASP A 198 -0.67 -12.50 -10.90
N MET A 199 -1.54 -11.52 -11.10
CA MET A 199 -2.99 -11.66 -11.09
C MET A 199 -3.61 -11.24 -12.43
N THR A 200 -2.79 -11.06 -13.46
CA THR A 200 -3.23 -10.49 -14.75
C THR A 200 -4.36 -11.30 -15.37
N ASP A 201 -4.26 -12.62 -15.38
CA ASP A 201 -5.29 -13.47 -15.97
C ASP A 201 -6.50 -13.67 -15.06
N GLN A 202 -6.31 -13.55 -13.73
CA GLN A 202 -7.36 -13.76 -12.72
C GLN A 202 -8.19 -12.49 -12.48
N MET A 203 -7.61 -11.31 -12.72
CA MET A 203 -8.30 -10.04 -12.51
C MET A 203 -9.33 -9.78 -13.61
N GLY A 204 -10.55 -9.47 -13.19
CA GLY A 204 -11.66 -9.16 -14.10
C GLY A 204 -11.39 -7.93 -14.99
N GLU A 205 -11.80 -8.01 -16.26
CA GLU A 205 -11.60 -6.93 -17.24
C GLU A 205 -12.23 -5.59 -16.79
N SER A 206 -13.29 -5.63 -16.00
CA SER A 206 -13.92 -4.43 -15.45
C SER A 206 -12.99 -3.60 -14.57
N TYR A 207 -12.13 -4.23 -13.74
CA TYR A 207 -11.12 -3.55 -12.94
C TYR A 207 -9.97 -3.03 -13.80
N LYS A 208 -9.52 -3.81 -14.80
CA LYS A 208 -8.47 -3.39 -15.73
C LYS A 208 -8.88 -2.15 -16.52
N GLN A 209 -10.12 -2.13 -17.01
CA GLN A 209 -10.66 -0.96 -17.71
C GLN A 209 -10.80 0.24 -16.76
N LEU A 210 -11.30 0.03 -15.54
CA LEU A 210 -11.45 1.10 -14.56
C LEU A 210 -10.10 1.75 -14.20
N ALA A 211 -9.04 0.94 -14.02
CA ALA A 211 -7.69 1.44 -13.78
C ALA A 211 -7.12 2.20 -14.99
N ALA A 212 -7.39 1.72 -16.22
CA ALA A 212 -7.00 2.41 -17.46
C ALA A 212 -7.74 3.76 -17.61
N ASP A 213 -9.01 3.82 -17.24
CA ASP A 213 -9.80 5.05 -17.26
C ASP A 213 -9.28 6.07 -16.21
N MET A 214 -8.84 5.61 -15.02
CA MET A 214 -8.19 6.46 -14.02
C MET A 214 -6.88 7.05 -14.54
N ALA A 215 -6.02 6.23 -15.16
CA ALA A 215 -4.77 6.69 -15.79
C ALA A 215 -5.04 7.71 -16.90
N THR A 216 -6.07 7.46 -17.71
CA THR A 216 -6.52 8.37 -18.78
C THR A 216 -7.02 9.70 -18.21
N ALA A 217 -7.78 9.68 -17.12
CA ALA A 217 -8.25 10.90 -16.45
C ALA A 217 -7.10 11.75 -15.90
N MET A 218 -6.00 11.12 -15.49
CA MET A 218 -4.75 11.79 -15.11
C MET A 218 -3.95 12.27 -16.32
N GLY A 219 -4.23 11.79 -17.53
CA GLY A 219 -3.45 12.04 -18.72
C GLY A 219 -2.14 11.24 -18.76
N ALA A 220 -2.01 10.19 -17.98
CA ALA A 220 -0.80 9.36 -17.90
C ALA A 220 -0.75 8.36 -19.05
N TRP A 221 0.39 8.32 -19.74
CA TRP A 221 0.65 7.32 -20.78
C TRP A 221 1.16 5.99 -20.21
N ALA A 222 1.98 6.06 -19.16
CA ALA A 222 2.48 4.89 -18.45
C ALA A 222 2.47 5.16 -16.93
N CYS A 223 1.76 4.35 -16.17
CA CYS A 223 1.73 4.47 -14.70
C CYS A 223 1.34 3.16 -14.02
N GLY A 224 1.55 3.10 -12.70
CA GLY A 224 0.94 2.12 -11.83
C GLY A 224 -0.28 2.74 -11.15
N VAL A 225 -1.38 2.01 -11.09
CA VAL A 225 -2.60 2.39 -10.36
C VAL A 225 -2.78 1.41 -9.21
N ASP A 226 -2.78 1.90 -7.98
CA ASP A 226 -2.97 1.08 -6.79
C ASP A 226 -4.43 1.14 -6.31
N LEU A 227 -5.11 0.00 -6.41
CA LEU A 227 -6.50 -0.17 -5.99
C LEU A 227 -6.57 -1.08 -4.77
N ILE A 228 -7.33 -0.67 -3.77
CA ILE A 228 -7.82 -1.57 -2.72
C ILE A 228 -9.15 -2.16 -3.19
N ILE A 229 -9.22 -3.49 -3.26
CA ILE A 229 -10.37 -4.25 -3.73
C ILE A 229 -10.80 -5.22 -2.64
N PRO A 230 -12.02 -5.07 -2.06
CA PRO A 230 -12.53 -5.99 -1.05
C PRO A 230 -12.77 -7.40 -1.56
N ASP A 231 -13.25 -7.52 -2.80
CA ASP A 231 -13.58 -8.82 -3.43
C ASP A 231 -13.44 -8.71 -4.95
N TYR A 232 -12.30 -9.16 -5.48
CA TYR A 232 -11.98 -9.07 -6.89
C TYR A 232 -12.81 -10.02 -7.79
N THR A 233 -13.57 -10.94 -7.19
CA THR A 233 -14.48 -11.83 -7.93
C THR A 233 -15.77 -11.13 -8.35
N LYS A 234 -16.10 -10.00 -7.74
CA LYS A 234 -17.23 -9.16 -8.11
C LYS A 234 -16.81 -8.15 -9.19
N PRO A 235 -17.65 -7.91 -10.19
CA PRO A 235 -17.33 -6.91 -11.20
C PRO A 235 -17.32 -5.50 -10.62
N ALA A 236 -16.53 -4.62 -11.22
CA ALA A 236 -16.54 -3.19 -10.95
C ALA A 236 -17.12 -2.40 -12.12
N SER A 237 -17.75 -1.27 -11.84
CA SER A 237 -18.10 -0.23 -12.82
C SER A 237 -17.83 1.14 -12.21
N LYS A 238 -17.97 2.20 -13.00
CA LYS A 238 -17.80 3.56 -12.49
C LYS A 238 -18.88 3.92 -11.45
N GLU A 239 -20.09 3.37 -11.60
CA GLU A 239 -21.23 3.56 -10.70
C GLU A 239 -21.15 2.66 -9.46
N LEU A 240 -20.54 1.48 -9.60
CA LEU A 240 -20.29 0.50 -8.53
C LEU A 240 -18.84 0.03 -8.60
N PRO A 241 -17.89 0.87 -8.20
CA PRO A 241 -16.48 0.59 -8.44
C PRO A 241 -15.95 -0.62 -7.67
N ASN A 242 -16.54 -1.01 -6.54
CA ASN A 242 -16.07 -2.09 -5.66
C ASN A 242 -14.57 -2.03 -5.36
N CYS A 243 -13.98 -0.86 -5.47
CA CYS A 243 -12.58 -0.60 -5.20
C CYS A 243 -12.38 0.88 -4.83
N THR A 244 -11.22 1.19 -4.30
CA THR A 244 -10.81 2.56 -3.99
C THR A 244 -9.39 2.77 -4.47
N CYS A 245 -9.12 3.84 -5.20
CA CYS A 245 -7.79 4.20 -5.67
C CYS A 245 -7.02 4.92 -4.55
N ILE A 246 -5.88 4.37 -4.15
CA ILE A 246 -5.06 4.92 -3.07
C ILE A 246 -3.81 5.65 -3.56
N GLU A 247 -3.31 5.30 -4.76
CA GLU A 247 -2.10 5.89 -5.37
C GLU A 247 -2.09 5.68 -6.89
N LEU A 248 -1.45 6.62 -7.61
CA LEU A 248 -1.01 6.50 -9.00
C LEU A 248 0.44 6.92 -9.12
#